data_a3c7a647fdf7c79e8f1f6b96c25a14eb
#
_entry.id   a3c7a647fdf7c79e8f1f6b96c25a14eb
#
_cell.length_a   1.000
_cell.length_b   1.000
_cell.length_c   1.000
_cell.angle_alpha   90.00
_cell.angle_beta   90.00
_cell.angle_gamma   90.00
#
_symmetry.space_group_name_H-M   'P 1'
#
loop_
_entity.id
_entity.type
_entity.pdbx_description
1 polymer ?
#
loop_
_entity_poly.entity_id
_entity_poly.type
_entity_poly.pdbx_seq_one_letter_code
_entity_poly.pdbx_strand_id
1 'polypeptide(L)'
;MSEQNTPHQPEYENISNAETQKKWGLKDDITPQNVPIENINPGNNDWFSRNQEFEVFERLRKESPVHYTEDSQFGSYWSVTSYEDIKAIDMDHERFSSDIMNGGIRLGGQPMDEPPDAIFHLPMFIMQDQPKHTGQRKEVAPMFTGAHLATFEELIRSRTIEILDDLPDGESFNWVQEVSIELTSRMLATLFDVPQEDRAKLIHWSDTVERISDPDFFETPEEGFQELWKCFEYFNTIWEDRKANDQGGGDLISMLARGDATKNMSPNEFLGNVILLIVAGNDTTRNSMSGGIAAFNKYPEQLARVKADKSLLPGMVSEIIRWQSPVAHMCRTAMEDVEVGGKLIKKWDKVAIWYASGNRDTSMFPNANDLIIDRKDVRQHLSFGFGIHRCLGNRLADLQLKILWEEILNKFSHIEVTGEQKFLSSSFIRGITELPVKVHRY
;
A
#
# COMPACT_ATOMS: atom_id res chain seq x y z
N MET A 1 37.01 6.78 -26.05
CA MET A 1 35.61 7.06 -26.39
C MET A 1 34.87 5.84 -25.87
N SER A 2 34.37 5.92 -24.66
CA SER A 2 33.58 4.88 -24.01
C SER A 2 32.13 5.11 -24.40
N GLU A 3 31.52 4.15 -25.06
CA GLU A 3 30.09 4.12 -25.29
C GLU A 3 29.39 4.19 -23.92
N GLN A 4 28.70 5.28 -23.68
CA GLN A 4 27.80 5.42 -22.55
C GLN A 4 26.66 4.42 -22.78
N ASN A 5 26.58 3.41 -21.89
CA ASN A 5 25.40 2.56 -21.75
C ASN A 5 24.24 3.44 -21.24
N THR A 6 23.54 4.06 -22.16
CA THR A 6 22.24 4.68 -21.89
C THR A 6 21.27 3.52 -21.66
N PRO A 7 20.52 3.46 -20.56
CA PRO A 7 19.49 2.47 -20.40
C PRO A 7 18.52 2.56 -21.59
N HIS A 8 18.19 1.42 -22.16
CA HIS A 8 17.21 1.32 -23.21
C HIS A 8 15.86 1.77 -22.60
N GLN A 9 15.44 3.00 -22.89
CA GLN A 9 14.07 3.45 -22.56
C GLN A 9 13.13 2.55 -23.36
N PRO A 10 12.21 1.80 -22.70
CA PRO A 10 11.12 1.21 -23.45
C PRO A 10 10.34 2.39 -24.05
N GLU A 11 10.19 2.38 -25.38
CA GLU A 11 9.20 3.22 -26.02
C GLU A 11 7.86 2.83 -25.41
N TYR A 12 7.31 3.70 -24.57
CA TYR A 12 5.92 3.59 -24.15
C TYR A 12 5.08 3.86 -25.41
N GLU A 13 4.86 2.81 -26.19
CA GLU A 13 3.75 2.82 -27.14
C GLU A 13 2.51 3.12 -26.31
N ASN A 14 1.65 4.04 -26.78
CA ASN A 14 0.31 4.28 -26.26
C ASN A 14 -0.56 3.04 -26.55
N ILE A 15 -0.28 1.95 -25.86
CA ILE A 15 -1.08 0.72 -25.88
C ILE A 15 -2.17 0.82 -24.82
N SER A 16 -3.38 0.44 -25.19
CA SER A 16 -4.50 0.39 -24.25
C SER A 16 -4.19 -0.60 -23.11
N ASN A 17 -4.83 -0.41 -21.97
CA ASN A 17 -4.71 -1.32 -20.84
C ASN A 17 -5.08 -2.78 -21.22
N ALA A 18 -6.07 -2.96 -22.12
CA ALA A 18 -6.46 -4.27 -22.65
C ALA A 18 -5.36 -4.94 -23.48
N GLU A 19 -4.62 -4.18 -24.29
CA GLU A 19 -3.48 -4.71 -25.07
C GLU A 19 -2.33 -5.11 -24.17
N THR A 20 -2.04 -4.31 -23.12
CA THR A 20 -1.06 -4.64 -22.08
C THR A 20 -1.42 -5.95 -21.39
N GLN A 21 -2.66 -6.11 -20.96
CA GLN A 21 -3.15 -7.34 -20.34
C GLN A 21 -3.05 -8.54 -21.30
N LYS A 22 -3.39 -8.36 -22.57
CA LYS A 22 -3.26 -9.43 -23.59
C LYS A 22 -1.82 -9.85 -23.81
N LYS A 23 -0.87 -8.91 -23.78
CA LYS A 23 0.56 -9.20 -24.00
C LYS A 23 1.22 -9.87 -22.80
N TRP A 24 0.88 -9.42 -21.58
CA TRP A 24 1.61 -9.79 -20.35
C TRP A 24 0.81 -10.66 -19.39
N GLY A 25 -0.50 -10.85 -19.61
CA GLY A 25 -1.36 -11.71 -18.79
C GLY A 25 -0.89 -13.17 -18.79
N LEU A 26 -1.02 -13.82 -17.63
CA LEU A 26 -0.70 -15.23 -17.48
C LEU A 26 -1.74 -16.10 -18.16
N LYS A 27 -1.29 -17.08 -18.93
CA LYS A 27 -2.18 -18.14 -19.43
C LYS A 27 -2.75 -18.96 -18.26
N ASP A 28 -3.92 -19.55 -18.44
CA ASP A 28 -4.62 -20.27 -17.37
C ASP A 28 -3.88 -21.52 -16.87
N ASP A 29 -3.05 -22.14 -17.72
CA ASP A 29 -2.23 -23.30 -17.39
C ASP A 29 -0.92 -22.97 -16.67
N ILE A 30 -0.56 -21.70 -16.56
CA ILE A 30 0.64 -21.24 -15.84
C ILE A 30 0.33 -21.14 -14.36
N THR A 31 1.13 -21.84 -13.55
CA THR A 31 1.05 -21.87 -12.10
C THR A 31 2.42 -21.58 -11.46
N PRO A 32 2.45 -21.20 -10.19
CA PRO A 32 3.74 -21.01 -9.50
C PRO A 32 4.65 -22.25 -9.53
N GLN A 33 4.10 -23.47 -9.66
CA GLN A 33 4.83 -24.71 -9.63
C GLN A 33 5.42 -25.10 -10.99
N ASN A 34 4.74 -24.74 -12.10
CA ASN A 34 5.16 -25.20 -13.43
C ASN A 34 5.93 -24.16 -14.24
N VAL A 35 5.89 -22.87 -13.85
CA VAL A 35 6.70 -21.84 -14.52
C VAL A 35 8.19 -22.04 -14.21
N PRO A 36 9.10 -22.04 -15.21
CA PRO A 36 10.55 -22.06 -14.97
C PRO A 36 10.97 -20.86 -14.12
N ILE A 37 11.94 -21.05 -13.21
CA ILE A 37 12.34 -20.01 -12.26
C ILE A 37 12.83 -18.74 -12.97
N GLU A 38 13.56 -18.88 -14.06
CA GLU A 38 14.06 -17.78 -14.88
C GLU A 38 12.96 -16.95 -15.58
N ASN A 39 11.76 -17.53 -15.74
CA ASN A 39 10.63 -16.90 -16.39
C ASN A 39 9.62 -16.33 -15.38
N ILE A 40 9.90 -16.43 -14.08
CA ILE A 40 9.02 -15.82 -13.07
C ILE A 40 9.16 -14.31 -13.13
N ASN A 41 8.02 -13.64 -13.43
CA ASN A 41 7.83 -12.20 -13.23
C ASN A 41 6.98 -11.99 -11.98
N PRO A 42 7.57 -11.71 -10.80
CA PRO A 42 6.78 -11.53 -9.57
C PRO A 42 5.92 -10.26 -9.57
N GLY A 43 6.21 -9.31 -10.46
CA GLY A 43 5.39 -8.11 -10.67
C GLY A 43 4.15 -8.33 -11.53
N ASN A 44 3.91 -9.55 -12.04
CA ASN A 44 2.71 -9.82 -12.81
C ASN A 44 1.46 -9.77 -11.90
N ASN A 45 0.51 -8.91 -12.25
CA ASN A 45 -0.71 -8.67 -11.47
C ASN A 45 -1.61 -9.91 -11.35
N ASP A 46 -1.54 -10.85 -12.31
CA ASP A 46 -2.35 -12.06 -12.28
C ASP A 46 -2.00 -13.00 -11.12
N TRP A 47 -0.77 -12.98 -10.62
CA TRP A 47 -0.44 -13.71 -9.40
C TRP A 47 -1.26 -13.23 -8.21
N PHE A 48 -1.48 -11.91 -8.12
CA PHE A 48 -2.21 -11.27 -7.03
C PHE A 48 -3.73 -11.47 -7.18
N SER A 49 -4.28 -11.29 -8.38
CA SER A 49 -5.71 -11.52 -8.64
C SER A 49 -6.11 -12.99 -8.43
N ARG A 50 -5.17 -13.93 -8.67
CA ARG A 50 -5.34 -15.37 -8.40
C ARG A 50 -4.97 -15.78 -6.98
N ASN A 51 -4.48 -14.85 -6.13
CA ASN A 51 -3.98 -15.11 -4.77
C ASN A 51 -2.90 -16.20 -4.72
N GLN A 52 -1.99 -16.19 -5.70
CA GLN A 52 -0.89 -17.15 -5.87
C GLN A 52 0.50 -16.54 -5.61
N GLU A 53 0.58 -15.25 -5.32
CA GLU A 53 1.83 -14.52 -5.14
C GLU A 53 2.71 -15.09 -4.02
N PHE A 54 2.12 -15.62 -2.95
CA PHE A 54 2.91 -16.20 -1.86
C PHE A 54 3.64 -17.49 -2.25
N GLU A 55 3.06 -18.29 -3.14
CA GLU A 55 3.71 -19.49 -3.68
C GLU A 55 4.85 -19.10 -4.62
N VAL A 56 4.67 -18.04 -5.43
CA VAL A 56 5.74 -17.45 -6.24
C VAL A 56 6.88 -16.98 -5.35
N PHE A 57 6.59 -16.22 -4.31
CA PHE A 57 7.61 -15.71 -3.38
C PHE A 57 8.30 -16.82 -2.59
N GLU A 58 7.59 -17.88 -2.22
CA GLU A 58 8.21 -19.03 -1.55
C GLU A 58 9.25 -19.71 -2.45
N ARG A 59 8.93 -19.90 -3.73
CA ARG A 59 9.87 -20.41 -4.71
C ARG A 59 11.08 -19.48 -4.88
N LEU A 60 10.84 -18.18 -5.05
CA LEU A 60 11.93 -17.22 -5.23
C LEU A 60 12.86 -17.19 -4.01
N ARG A 61 12.33 -17.17 -2.78
CA ARG A 61 13.17 -17.21 -1.57
C ARG A 61 14.06 -18.44 -1.51
N LYS A 62 13.59 -19.58 -2.02
CA LYS A 62 14.33 -20.86 -2.00
C LYS A 62 15.33 -21.00 -3.15
N GLU A 63 14.93 -20.59 -4.36
CA GLU A 63 15.65 -20.91 -5.60
C GLU A 63 16.44 -19.70 -6.14
N SER A 64 15.93 -18.48 -5.96
CA SER A 64 16.53 -17.23 -6.48
C SER A 64 16.12 -16.02 -5.64
N PRO A 65 16.63 -15.87 -4.39
CA PRO A 65 16.18 -14.82 -3.47
C PRO A 65 16.45 -13.40 -3.95
N VAL A 66 17.46 -13.20 -4.79
CA VAL A 66 17.71 -11.98 -5.57
C VAL A 66 17.58 -12.38 -7.04
N HIS A 67 16.43 -12.07 -7.62
CA HIS A 67 15.97 -12.55 -8.91
C HIS A 67 15.91 -11.43 -9.95
N TYR A 68 16.44 -11.66 -11.16
CA TYR A 68 16.38 -10.70 -12.26
C TYR A 68 15.26 -11.07 -13.23
N THR A 69 14.35 -10.15 -13.45
CA THR A 69 13.33 -10.23 -14.50
C THR A 69 13.84 -9.42 -15.69
N GLU A 70 14.13 -10.09 -16.79
CA GLU A 70 14.73 -9.46 -17.99
C GLU A 70 13.69 -8.71 -18.82
N ASP A 71 12.48 -9.28 -18.95
CA ASP A 71 11.41 -8.74 -19.78
C ASP A 71 10.07 -8.78 -19.03
N SER A 72 9.43 -7.62 -18.94
CA SER A 72 8.10 -7.48 -18.32
C SER A 72 7.40 -6.22 -18.81
N GLN A 73 6.12 -6.08 -18.45
CA GLN A 73 5.36 -4.83 -18.68
C GLN A 73 5.98 -3.59 -18.01
N PHE A 74 6.93 -3.80 -17.11
CA PHE A 74 7.65 -2.75 -16.37
C PHE A 74 9.10 -2.57 -16.82
N GLY A 75 9.52 -3.24 -17.91
CA GLY A 75 10.91 -3.37 -18.28
C GLY A 75 11.65 -4.37 -17.40
N SER A 76 12.98 -4.31 -17.38
CA SER A 76 13.82 -5.17 -16.55
C SER A 76 13.97 -4.64 -15.12
N TYR A 77 14.04 -5.55 -14.13
CA TYR A 77 14.23 -5.18 -12.73
C TYR A 77 14.72 -6.35 -11.88
N TRP A 78 15.31 -6.02 -10.75
CA TRP A 78 15.67 -6.98 -9.70
C TRP A 78 14.54 -7.13 -8.70
N SER A 79 14.28 -8.35 -8.25
CA SER A 79 13.37 -8.68 -7.15
C SER A 79 14.15 -9.19 -5.97
N VAL A 80 13.98 -8.58 -4.80
CA VAL A 80 14.59 -9.01 -3.55
C VAL A 80 13.49 -9.54 -2.65
N THR A 81 13.63 -10.82 -2.23
CA THR A 81 12.55 -11.57 -1.59
C THR A 81 12.86 -12.04 -0.15
N SER A 82 14.14 -12.05 0.28
CA SER A 82 14.51 -12.40 1.66
C SER A 82 14.29 -11.24 2.62
N TYR A 83 13.95 -11.54 3.88
CA TYR A 83 13.67 -10.54 4.90
C TYR A 83 14.85 -9.60 5.15
N GLU A 84 16.05 -10.16 5.35
CA GLU A 84 17.23 -9.37 5.73
C GLU A 84 17.71 -8.48 4.58
N ASP A 85 17.70 -8.97 3.33
CA ASP A 85 18.11 -8.16 2.17
C ASP A 85 17.11 -7.02 1.91
N ILE A 86 15.80 -7.29 2.03
CA ILE A 86 14.76 -6.26 1.91
C ILE A 86 14.98 -5.16 2.94
N LYS A 87 15.18 -5.54 4.21
CA LYS A 87 15.40 -4.60 5.31
C LYS A 87 16.68 -3.81 5.12
N ALA A 88 17.76 -4.44 4.68
CA ALA A 88 19.04 -3.78 4.42
C ALA A 88 18.90 -2.71 3.33
N ILE A 89 18.24 -3.01 2.22
CA ILE A 89 17.99 -2.05 1.13
C ILE A 89 17.08 -0.92 1.59
N ASP A 90 16.01 -1.23 2.31
CA ASP A 90 15.03 -0.22 2.76
C ASP A 90 15.63 0.79 3.76
N MET A 91 16.65 0.37 4.50
CA MET A 91 17.40 1.23 5.43
C MET A 91 18.53 2.05 4.77
N ASP A 92 18.97 1.65 3.58
CA ASP A 92 20.11 2.25 2.89
C ASP A 92 19.67 3.24 1.81
N HIS A 93 19.15 4.37 2.25
CA HIS A 93 18.65 5.41 1.36
C HIS A 93 19.74 6.20 0.61
N GLU A 94 21.02 6.01 0.95
CA GLU A 94 22.13 6.65 0.26
C GLU A 94 22.46 5.91 -1.04
N ARG A 95 22.45 4.56 -1.00
CA ARG A 95 22.73 3.73 -2.17
C ARG A 95 21.48 3.32 -2.96
N PHE A 96 20.29 3.42 -2.35
CA PHE A 96 19.01 3.01 -2.94
C PHE A 96 18.00 4.15 -2.90
N SER A 97 17.95 4.91 -3.99
CA SER A 97 17.08 6.08 -4.13
C SER A 97 15.60 5.71 -4.26
N SER A 98 14.76 6.56 -3.67
CA SER A 98 13.30 6.57 -3.87
C SER A 98 12.84 7.71 -4.77
N ASP A 99 13.77 8.60 -5.18
CA ASP A 99 13.41 9.82 -5.89
C ASP A 99 12.74 9.51 -7.23
N ILE A 100 11.68 10.28 -7.52
CA ILE A 100 10.91 10.11 -8.75
C ILE A 100 11.78 10.33 -9.99
N MET A 101 12.78 11.23 -9.91
CA MET A 101 13.74 11.46 -10.99
C MET A 101 14.63 10.25 -11.24
N ASN A 102 14.83 9.40 -10.24
CA ASN A 102 15.56 8.15 -10.33
C ASN A 102 14.64 6.95 -10.58
N GLY A 103 13.35 7.16 -10.95
CA GLY A 103 12.38 6.13 -11.25
C GLY A 103 11.38 5.80 -10.13
N GLY A 104 11.45 6.46 -8.97
CA GLY A 104 10.44 6.38 -7.91
C GLY A 104 10.28 5.00 -7.27
N ILE A 105 9.14 4.81 -6.62
CA ILE A 105 8.87 3.66 -5.72
C ILE A 105 8.02 2.55 -6.32
N ARG A 106 7.56 2.68 -7.57
CA ARG A 106 6.76 1.66 -8.27
C ARG A 106 7.57 0.99 -9.38
N LEU A 107 7.16 -0.21 -9.77
CA LEU A 107 7.64 -0.84 -10.98
C LEU A 107 7.26 0.02 -12.20
N GLY A 108 8.08 -0.03 -13.26
CA GLY A 108 7.89 0.77 -14.48
C GLY A 108 8.48 2.18 -14.45
N GLY A 109 8.79 2.73 -13.28
CA GLY A 109 9.49 4.02 -13.21
C GLY A 109 10.95 3.89 -13.66
N GLN A 110 11.39 4.80 -14.52
CA GLN A 110 12.76 4.85 -15.05
C GLN A 110 13.43 6.18 -14.65
N PRO A 111 14.77 6.21 -14.53
CA PRO A 111 15.51 7.45 -14.33
C PRO A 111 15.27 8.46 -15.47
N MET A 112 15.19 9.73 -15.13
CA MET A 112 14.92 10.85 -16.05
C MET A 112 15.96 11.95 -15.85
N ASP A 113 16.41 12.57 -16.94
CA ASP A 113 17.33 13.71 -16.89
C ASP A 113 16.60 15.01 -16.51
N GLU A 114 15.36 15.17 -16.98
CA GLU A 114 14.50 16.31 -16.68
C GLU A 114 13.10 15.81 -16.29
N PRO A 115 12.38 16.50 -15.36
CA PRO A 115 11.00 16.16 -15.06
C PRO A 115 10.16 16.41 -16.31
N PRO A 116 9.36 15.43 -16.76
CA PRO A 116 8.46 15.64 -17.86
C PRO A 116 7.44 16.72 -17.49
N ASP A 117 7.14 17.61 -18.44
CA ASP A 117 6.08 18.63 -18.31
C ASP A 117 4.66 18.03 -18.23
N ALA A 118 4.57 16.71 -18.12
CA ALA A 118 3.33 15.98 -18.20
C ALA A 118 2.60 15.91 -16.83
N ILE A 119 1.28 15.97 -16.90
CA ILE A 119 0.33 15.68 -15.81
C ILE A 119 0.66 14.37 -15.06
N PHE A 120 1.31 13.42 -15.75
CA PHE A 120 1.62 12.08 -15.28
C PHE A 120 2.78 12.02 -14.24
N HIS A 121 3.43 13.13 -13.97
CA HIS A 121 4.54 13.21 -13.04
C HIS A 121 4.06 13.91 -11.76
N LEU A 122 3.69 13.10 -10.77
CA LEU A 122 3.22 13.57 -9.47
C LEU A 122 4.29 13.36 -8.39
N PRO A 123 5.20 14.33 -8.19
CA PRO A 123 6.17 14.24 -7.11
C PRO A 123 5.44 14.21 -5.76
N MET A 124 5.80 13.27 -4.92
CA MET A 124 5.27 13.14 -3.56
C MET A 124 6.42 12.85 -2.59
N PHE A 125 6.31 13.23 -1.33
CA PHE A 125 7.46 13.14 -0.42
C PHE A 125 7.99 11.70 -0.25
N ILE A 126 7.17 10.67 -0.42
CA ILE A 126 7.63 9.27 -0.42
C ILE A 126 8.51 8.94 -1.64
N MET A 127 8.39 9.71 -2.73
CA MET A 127 9.19 9.62 -3.95
C MET A 127 10.24 10.74 -3.99
N GLN A 128 10.86 11.03 -2.87
CA GLN A 128 11.92 12.02 -2.75
C GLN A 128 13.02 11.49 -1.85
N ASP A 129 14.27 11.85 -2.17
CA ASP A 129 15.41 11.59 -1.30
C ASP A 129 15.63 12.76 -0.32
N GLN A 130 16.54 12.59 0.63
CA GLN A 130 16.94 13.66 1.53
C GLN A 130 17.67 14.78 0.77
N PRO A 131 17.56 16.05 1.19
CA PRO A 131 16.86 16.54 2.39
C PRO A 131 15.37 16.82 2.16
N LYS A 132 14.89 16.82 0.91
CA LYS A 132 13.56 17.24 0.51
C LYS A 132 12.48 16.35 1.14
N HIS A 133 12.67 15.02 1.10
CA HIS A 133 11.81 14.05 1.79
C HIS A 133 11.58 14.41 3.25
N THR A 134 12.68 14.58 4.01
CA THR A 134 12.59 14.84 5.46
C THR A 134 11.91 16.17 5.75
N GLY A 135 12.17 17.20 4.94
CA GLY A 135 11.51 18.51 5.06
C GLY A 135 9.99 18.38 4.95
N GLN A 136 9.49 17.85 3.85
CA GLN A 136 8.05 17.75 3.60
C GLN A 136 7.34 16.78 4.55
N ARG A 137 7.94 15.61 4.81
CA ARG A 137 7.39 14.63 5.76
C ARG A 137 7.22 15.22 7.16
N LYS A 138 8.16 16.05 7.61
CA LYS A 138 8.12 16.70 8.92
C LYS A 138 6.89 17.60 9.11
N GLU A 139 6.42 18.25 8.04
CA GLU A 139 5.29 19.17 8.12
C GLU A 139 3.99 18.45 8.49
N VAL A 140 3.76 17.23 8.00
CA VAL A 140 2.56 16.45 8.27
C VAL A 140 2.70 15.47 9.44
N ALA A 141 3.92 15.24 9.94
CA ALA A 141 4.19 14.29 11.01
C ALA A 141 3.44 14.57 12.34
N PRO A 142 3.16 15.83 12.74
CA PRO A 142 2.41 16.13 13.96
C PRO A 142 1.03 15.46 14.01
N MET A 143 0.33 15.29 12.86
CA MET A 143 -0.95 14.60 12.74
C MET A 143 -0.91 13.17 13.29
N PHE A 144 0.22 12.47 13.13
CA PHE A 144 0.38 11.05 13.44
C PHE A 144 1.11 10.77 14.76
N THR A 145 1.28 11.81 15.60
CA THR A 145 1.82 11.62 16.96
C THR A 145 0.82 10.93 17.87
N GLY A 146 1.32 10.13 18.83
CA GLY A 146 0.44 9.41 19.77
C GLY A 146 -0.48 10.34 20.56
N ALA A 147 0.01 11.54 20.94
CA ALA A 147 -0.80 12.52 21.67
C ALA A 147 -1.95 13.07 20.79
N HIS A 148 -1.69 13.35 19.51
CA HIS A 148 -2.73 13.83 18.61
C HIS A 148 -3.72 12.71 18.27
N LEU A 149 -3.25 11.50 17.98
CA LEU A 149 -4.12 10.35 17.67
C LEU A 149 -5.02 9.96 18.84
N ALA A 150 -4.60 10.17 20.09
CA ALA A 150 -5.46 9.96 21.26
C ALA A 150 -6.73 10.83 21.23
N THR A 151 -6.70 11.99 20.58
CA THR A 151 -7.89 12.85 20.42
C THR A 151 -8.93 12.26 19.46
N PHE A 152 -8.55 11.34 18.60
CA PHE A 152 -9.44 10.66 17.66
C PHE A 152 -9.99 9.33 18.18
N GLU A 153 -9.51 8.80 19.30
CA GLU A 153 -9.88 7.45 19.76
C GLU A 153 -11.40 7.32 19.94
N GLU A 154 -12.03 8.28 20.64
CA GLU A 154 -13.49 8.27 20.85
C GLU A 154 -14.27 8.43 19.54
N LEU A 155 -13.81 9.29 18.64
CA LEU A 155 -14.43 9.47 17.33
C LEU A 155 -14.33 8.19 16.47
N ILE A 156 -13.18 7.53 16.45
CA ILE A 156 -13.01 6.27 15.73
C ILE A 156 -13.92 5.20 16.31
N ARG A 157 -14.00 5.12 17.64
CA ARG A 157 -14.83 4.15 18.35
C ARG A 157 -16.32 4.35 18.09
N SER A 158 -16.83 5.58 18.22
CA SER A 158 -18.24 5.88 17.96
C SER A 158 -18.64 5.54 16.52
N ARG A 159 -17.82 5.89 15.54
CA ARG A 159 -18.05 5.54 14.14
C ARG A 159 -17.99 4.03 13.87
N THR A 160 -17.05 3.34 14.53
CA THR A 160 -16.97 1.88 14.44
C THR A 160 -18.22 1.22 15.00
N ILE A 161 -18.72 1.69 16.15
CA ILE A 161 -19.96 1.20 16.78
C ILE A 161 -21.14 1.41 15.86
N GLU A 162 -21.30 2.64 15.33
CA GLU A 162 -22.38 3.01 14.40
C GLU A 162 -22.39 2.08 13.18
N ILE A 163 -21.27 1.92 12.49
CA ILE A 163 -21.16 1.06 11.30
C ILE A 163 -21.49 -0.40 11.64
N LEU A 164 -20.96 -0.94 12.76
CA LEU A 164 -21.21 -2.32 13.12
C LEU A 164 -22.65 -2.57 13.62
N ASP A 165 -23.33 -1.55 14.15
CA ASP A 165 -24.73 -1.64 14.55
C ASP A 165 -25.69 -1.64 13.36
N ASP A 166 -25.35 -0.91 12.30
CA ASP A 166 -26.15 -0.80 11.08
C ASP A 166 -26.02 -2.04 10.15
N LEU A 167 -25.10 -2.96 10.44
CA LEU A 167 -24.90 -4.15 9.59
C LEU A 167 -26.14 -5.05 9.58
N PRO A 168 -26.51 -5.60 8.40
CA PRO A 168 -27.67 -6.46 8.27
C PRO A 168 -27.49 -7.75 9.09
N ASP A 169 -28.52 -8.11 9.88
CA ASP A 169 -28.50 -9.31 10.69
C ASP A 169 -29.02 -10.50 9.91
N GLY A 170 -28.26 -11.57 9.91
CA GLY A 170 -28.66 -12.83 9.25
C GLY A 170 -28.58 -12.85 7.73
N GLU A 171 -28.17 -11.76 7.07
CA GLU A 171 -28.01 -11.67 5.62
C GLU A 171 -26.54 -11.58 5.23
N SER A 172 -26.21 -12.00 4.01
CA SER A 172 -24.84 -11.86 3.48
C SER A 172 -24.67 -10.48 2.86
N PHE A 173 -23.53 -9.84 3.15
CA PHE A 173 -23.14 -8.54 2.61
C PHE A 173 -21.63 -8.48 2.33
N ASN A 174 -21.18 -7.46 1.60
CA ASN A 174 -19.74 -7.27 1.32
C ASN A 174 -19.06 -6.47 2.46
N TRP A 175 -18.23 -7.15 3.27
CA TRP A 175 -17.47 -6.52 4.36
C TRP A 175 -16.60 -5.36 3.91
N VAL A 176 -16.01 -5.46 2.70
CA VAL A 176 -15.14 -4.42 2.17
C VAL A 176 -15.90 -3.11 2.03
N GLN A 177 -17.11 -3.16 1.46
CA GLN A 177 -17.95 -1.97 1.24
C GLN A 177 -18.55 -1.44 2.54
N GLU A 178 -19.22 -2.30 3.30
CA GLU A 178 -20.04 -1.87 4.43
C GLU A 178 -19.21 -1.49 5.67
N VAL A 179 -17.96 -2.01 5.78
CA VAL A 179 -17.14 -1.77 6.98
C VAL A 179 -15.80 -1.13 6.64
N SER A 180 -14.98 -1.80 5.82
CA SER A 180 -13.59 -1.39 5.67
C SER A 180 -13.46 -0.04 4.97
N ILE A 181 -14.20 0.19 3.88
CA ILE A 181 -14.24 1.45 3.13
C ILE A 181 -14.90 2.54 3.97
N GLU A 182 -16.02 2.25 4.63
CA GLU A 182 -16.72 3.23 5.46
C GLU A 182 -15.82 3.78 6.59
N LEU A 183 -15.12 2.91 7.31
CA LEU A 183 -14.22 3.34 8.38
C LEU A 183 -13.06 4.18 7.88
N THR A 184 -12.38 3.73 6.82
CA THR A 184 -11.19 4.42 6.31
C THR A 184 -11.56 5.76 5.67
N SER A 185 -12.64 5.82 4.88
CA SER A 185 -13.07 7.06 4.21
C SER A 185 -13.57 8.11 5.19
N ARG A 186 -14.32 7.72 6.23
CA ARG A 186 -14.74 8.64 7.30
C ARG A 186 -13.54 9.21 8.05
N MET A 187 -12.49 8.41 8.25
CA MET A 187 -11.27 8.89 8.89
C MET A 187 -10.50 9.84 7.99
N LEU A 188 -10.35 9.52 6.71
CA LEU A 188 -9.71 10.40 5.73
C LEU A 188 -10.40 11.76 5.65
N ALA A 189 -11.73 11.79 5.52
CA ALA A 189 -12.49 13.04 5.51
C ALA A 189 -12.19 13.90 6.75
N THR A 190 -12.00 13.28 7.91
CA THR A 190 -11.61 13.97 9.14
C THR A 190 -10.16 14.49 9.09
N LEU A 191 -9.21 13.68 8.61
CA LEU A 191 -7.80 14.09 8.54
C LEU A 191 -7.56 15.25 7.56
N PHE A 192 -8.38 15.32 6.50
CA PHE A 192 -8.34 16.39 5.51
C PHE A 192 -9.26 17.57 5.84
N ASP A 193 -10.09 17.46 6.89
CA ASP A 193 -11.13 18.42 7.24
C ASP A 193 -12.05 18.76 6.06
N VAL A 194 -12.53 17.71 5.38
CA VAL A 194 -13.52 17.82 4.31
C VAL A 194 -14.87 17.26 4.75
N PRO A 195 -15.98 17.71 4.14
CA PRO A 195 -17.33 17.24 4.47
C PRO A 195 -17.43 15.71 4.37
N GLN A 196 -18.16 15.08 5.31
CA GLN A 196 -18.32 13.61 5.28
C GLN A 196 -19.08 13.12 4.05
N GLU A 197 -19.95 13.93 3.46
CA GLU A 197 -20.63 13.67 2.19
C GLU A 197 -19.68 13.57 1.01
N ASP A 198 -18.49 14.17 1.08
CA ASP A 198 -17.47 14.14 0.02
C ASP A 198 -16.53 12.92 0.11
N ARG A 199 -16.66 12.07 1.16
CA ARG A 199 -15.79 10.92 1.36
C ARG A 199 -15.75 9.94 0.16
N ALA A 200 -16.86 9.85 -0.59
CA ALA A 200 -16.91 9.02 -1.80
C ALA A 200 -15.92 9.49 -2.88
N LYS A 201 -15.62 10.79 -2.96
CA LYS A 201 -14.60 11.33 -3.86
C LYS A 201 -13.21 10.85 -3.48
N LEU A 202 -12.90 10.78 -2.17
CA LEU A 202 -11.61 10.29 -1.68
C LEU A 202 -11.39 8.81 -2.05
N ILE A 203 -12.45 7.99 -1.93
CA ILE A 203 -12.43 6.59 -2.34
C ILE A 203 -12.18 6.49 -3.84
N HIS A 204 -12.95 7.24 -4.63
CA HIS A 204 -12.84 7.25 -6.09
C HIS A 204 -11.42 7.61 -6.56
N TRP A 205 -10.80 8.64 -5.99
CA TRP A 205 -9.43 9.04 -6.34
C TRP A 205 -8.38 8.01 -5.86
N SER A 206 -8.61 7.35 -4.71
CA SER A 206 -7.76 6.24 -4.27
C SER A 206 -7.82 5.08 -5.26
N ASP A 207 -9.02 4.63 -5.60
CA ASP A 207 -9.24 3.53 -6.56
C ASP A 207 -8.70 3.90 -7.97
N THR A 208 -8.81 5.16 -8.38
CA THR A 208 -8.22 5.65 -9.64
C THR A 208 -6.71 5.39 -9.69
N VAL A 209 -5.98 5.73 -8.62
CA VAL A 209 -4.51 5.51 -8.57
C VAL A 209 -4.15 4.04 -8.66
N GLU A 210 -4.90 3.17 -7.98
CA GLU A 210 -4.60 1.74 -7.96
C GLU A 210 -5.04 1.00 -9.22
N ARG A 211 -6.05 1.53 -9.92
CA ARG A 211 -6.65 0.92 -11.10
C ARG A 211 -6.40 1.68 -12.39
N ILE A 212 -5.43 2.61 -12.41
CA ILE A 212 -5.15 3.46 -13.57
C ILE A 212 -4.75 2.65 -14.82
N SER A 213 -4.17 1.46 -14.62
CA SER A 213 -3.79 0.51 -15.67
C SER A 213 -4.76 -0.67 -15.80
N ASP A 214 -5.93 -0.61 -15.17
CA ASP A 214 -6.95 -1.65 -15.21
C ASP A 214 -7.91 -1.38 -16.39
N PRO A 215 -7.97 -2.26 -17.41
CA PRO A 215 -8.80 -2.05 -18.60
C PRO A 215 -10.31 -2.07 -18.31
N ASP A 216 -10.73 -2.66 -17.18
CA ASP A 216 -12.12 -2.66 -16.74
C ASP A 216 -12.53 -1.35 -16.04
N PHE A 217 -11.55 -0.47 -15.76
CA PHE A 217 -11.78 0.79 -15.05
C PHE A 217 -11.50 2.01 -15.93
N PHE A 218 -10.42 2.00 -16.70
CA PHE A 218 -10.06 3.05 -17.66
C PHE A 218 -9.64 2.42 -18.99
N GLU A 219 -10.04 3.03 -20.10
CA GLU A 219 -9.57 2.63 -21.43
C GLU A 219 -8.08 2.93 -21.60
N THR A 220 -7.66 4.09 -21.10
CA THR A 220 -6.25 4.54 -21.12
C THR A 220 -5.82 5.09 -19.75
N PRO A 221 -4.53 5.06 -19.42
CA PRO A 221 -4.01 5.73 -18.22
C PRO A 221 -4.30 7.24 -18.19
N GLU A 222 -4.37 7.91 -19.37
CA GLU A 222 -4.65 9.34 -19.50
C GLU A 222 -6.02 9.72 -18.91
N GLU A 223 -7.03 8.87 -19.09
CA GLU A 223 -8.36 9.08 -18.48
C GLU A 223 -8.27 9.10 -16.96
N GLY A 224 -7.52 8.16 -16.38
CA GLY A 224 -7.29 8.12 -14.94
C GLY A 224 -6.58 9.38 -14.42
N PHE A 225 -5.59 9.88 -15.16
CA PHE A 225 -4.92 11.15 -14.80
C PHE A 225 -5.86 12.36 -14.89
N GLN A 226 -6.78 12.40 -15.85
CA GLN A 226 -7.81 13.45 -15.91
C GLN A 226 -8.71 13.42 -14.67
N GLU A 227 -9.04 12.24 -14.15
CA GLU A 227 -9.77 12.11 -12.89
C GLU A 227 -8.95 12.61 -11.69
N LEU A 228 -7.65 12.33 -11.66
CA LEU A 228 -6.77 12.84 -10.60
C LEU A 228 -6.62 14.37 -10.66
N TRP A 229 -6.78 14.98 -11.85
CA TRP A 229 -6.80 16.44 -11.97
C TRP A 229 -8.02 17.06 -11.31
N LYS A 230 -9.18 16.40 -11.33
CA LYS A 230 -10.37 16.83 -10.56
C LYS A 230 -10.11 16.81 -9.04
N CYS A 231 -9.29 15.86 -8.58
CA CYS A 231 -8.81 15.85 -7.19
C CYS A 231 -7.99 17.12 -6.89
N PHE A 232 -7.07 17.48 -7.80
CA PHE A 232 -6.30 18.73 -7.67
C PHE A 232 -7.23 19.95 -7.56
N GLU A 233 -8.18 20.13 -8.45
CA GLU A 233 -9.10 21.28 -8.45
C GLU A 233 -9.88 21.39 -7.14
N TYR A 234 -10.35 20.25 -6.61
CA TYR A 234 -11.05 20.18 -5.34
C TYR A 234 -10.16 20.62 -4.17
N PHE A 235 -8.99 20.00 -4.01
CA PHE A 235 -8.10 20.31 -2.89
C PHE A 235 -7.36 21.63 -3.03
N ASN A 236 -7.09 22.10 -4.24
CA ASN A 236 -6.46 23.40 -4.47
C ASN A 236 -7.34 24.55 -3.96
N THR A 237 -8.66 24.44 -4.09
CA THR A 237 -9.59 25.43 -3.53
C THR A 237 -9.46 25.51 -2.01
N ILE A 238 -9.37 24.35 -1.34
CA ILE A 238 -9.19 24.28 0.11
C ILE A 238 -7.80 24.79 0.51
N TRP A 239 -6.76 24.42 -0.23
CA TRP A 239 -5.38 24.81 0.05
C TRP A 239 -5.17 26.32 -0.04
N GLU A 240 -5.69 26.97 -1.09
CA GLU A 240 -5.63 28.42 -1.24
C GLU A 240 -6.42 29.16 -0.14
N ASP A 241 -7.59 28.62 0.27
CA ASP A 241 -8.33 29.16 1.42
C ASP A 241 -7.51 29.06 2.72
N ARG A 242 -6.87 27.90 2.98
CA ARG A 242 -6.03 27.71 4.18
C ARG A 242 -4.75 28.58 4.17
N LYS A 243 -4.21 28.93 2.99
CA LYS A 243 -3.10 29.88 2.87
C LYS A 243 -3.55 31.32 3.16
N ALA A 244 -4.75 31.70 2.70
CA ALA A 244 -5.27 33.04 2.88
C ALA A 244 -5.79 33.32 4.31
N ASN A 245 -6.33 32.27 4.98
CA ASN A 245 -6.99 32.38 6.27
C ASN A 245 -6.18 31.67 7.37
N ASP A 246 -5.39 32.43 8.15
CA ASP A 246 -4.55 31.90 9.25
C ASP A 246 -5.37 31.50 10.49
N GLN A 247 -6.46 30.76 10.32
CA GLN A 247 -7.34 30.31 11.42
C GLN A 247 -7.01 28.95 12.00
N GLY A 248 -5.75 28.52 11.96
CA GLY A 248 -5.25 27.45 12.83
C GLY A 248 -5.88 26.06 12.66
N GLY A 249 -6.20 25.61 11.44
CA GLY A 249 -6.64 24.22 11.19
C GLY A 249 -5.57 23.21 11.56
N GLY A 250 -5.93 22.15 12.28
CA GLY A 250 -5.05 21.03 12.63
C GLY A 250 -5.09 19.90 11.59
N ASP A 251 -5.72 20.13 10.42
CA ASP A 251 -5.88 19.16 9.35
C ASP A 251 -4.63 19.08 8.41
N LEU A 252 -4.57 18.03 7.59
CA LEU A 252 -3.45 17.78 6.69
C LEU A 252 -3.26 18.89 5.64
N ILE A 253 -4.34 19.45 5.08
CA ILE A 253 -4.24 20.52 4.09
C ILE A 253 -3.69 21.80 4.73
N SER A 254 -4.15 22.14 5.93
CA SER A 254 -3.63 23.27 6.72
C SER A 254 -2.13 23.08 7.03
N MET A 255 -1.70 21.87 7.38
CA MET A 255 -0.28 21.56 7.61
C MET A 255 0.56 21.77 6.34
N LEU A 256 0.08 21.26 5.18
CA LEU A 256 0.75 21.45 3.90
C LEU A 256 0.77 22.94 3.48
N ALA A 257 -0.31 23.68 3.72
CA ALA A 257 -0.42 25.09 3.33
C ALA A 257 0.52 26.03 4.12
N ARG A 258 0.86 25.63 5.36
CA ARG A 258 1.67 26.47 6.27
C ARG A 258 3.10 26.00 6.46
N GLY A 259 3.39 24.73 6.14
CA GLY A 259 4.70 24.15 6.31
C GLY A 259 5.76 24.87 5.49
N ASP A 260 6.92 25.18 6.09
CA ASP A 260 7.99 25.87 5.38
C ASP A 260 8.49 25.11 4.15
N ALA A 261 8.47 23.77 4.22
CA ALA A 261 8.88 22.90 3.11
C ALA A 261 7.77 22.62 2.09
N THR A 262 6.51 23.02 2.36
CA THR A 262 5.35 22.61 1.53
C THR A 262 4.51 23.78 1.03
N LYS A 263 4.49 24.93 1.68
CA LYS A 263 3.64 26.10 1.33
C LYS A 263 3.82 26.63 -0.11
N ASN A 264 4.98 26.35 -0.74
CA ASN A 264 5.32 26.80 -2.09
C ASN A 264 5.46 25.63 -3.08
N MET A 265 4.82 24.49 -2.83
CA MET A 265 4.80 23.36 -3.77
C MET A 265 4.18 23.77 -5.10
N SER A 266 4.68 23.18 -6.19
CA SER A 266 4.02 23.28 -7.49
C SER A 266 2.65 22.55 -7.46
N PRO A 267 1.73 22.82 -8.40
CA PRO A 267 0.46 22.11 -8.51
C PRO A 267 0.61 20.58 -8.53
N ASN A 268 1.54 20.06 -9.31
CA ASN A 268 1.79 18.61 -9.40
C ASN A 268 2.33 18.03 -8.09
N GLU A 269 3.21 18.75 -7.41
CA GLU A 269 3.76 18.32 -6.12
C GLU A 269 2.72 18.35 -5.00
N PHE A 270 1.83 19.36 -5.00
CA PHE A 270 0.71 19.41 -4.09
C PHE A 270 -0.25 18.25 -4.33
N LEU A 271 -0.69 18.05 -5.58
CA LEU A 271 -1.55 16.92 -5.96
C LEU A 271 -0.90 15.59 -5.58
N GLY A 272 0.38 15.41 -5.89
CA GLY A 272 1.12 14.19 -5.53
C GLY A 272 1.08 13.90 -4.03
N ASN A 273 1.30 14.91 -3.18
CA ASN A 273 1.25 14.74 -1.73
C ASN A 273 -0.16 14.49 -1.21
N VAL A 274 -1.19 15.12 -1.79
CA VAL A 274 -2.59 14.85 -1.44
C VAL A 274 -2.96 13.41 -1.80
N ILE A 275 -2.65 12.97 -3.01
CA ILE A 275 -2.89 11.60 -3.49
C ILE A 275 -2.14 10.58 -2.60
N LEU A 276 -0.88 10.84 -2.28
CA LEU A 276 -0.13 9.97 -1.36
C LEU A 276 -0.86 9.76 -0.03
N LEU A 277 -1.34 10.85 0.58
CA LEU A 277 -2.01 10.79 1.89
C LEU A 277 -3.38 10.10 1.79
N ILE A 278 -4.11 10.27 0.68
CA ILE A 278 -5.37 9.56 0.42
C ILE A 278 -5.12 8.05 0.29
N VAL A 279 -4.27 7.64 -0.64
CA VAL A 279 -4.00 6.21 -0.94
C VAL A 279 -3.41 5.50 0.27
N ALA A 280 -2.39 6.10 0.91
CA ALA A 280 -1.75 5.51 2.08
C ALA A 280 -2.70 5.31 3.26
N GLY A 281 -3.64 6.24 3.47
CA GLY A 281 -4.60 6.20 4.59
C GLY A 281 -5.82 5.30 4.32
N ASN A 282 -6.17 5.07 3.06
CA ASN A 282 -7.34 4.29 2.67
C ASN A 282 -6.99 2.81 2.43
N ASP A 283 -6.21 2.53 1.40
CA ASP A 283 -6.10 1.18 0.84
C ASP A 283 -5.41 0.19 1.76
N THR A 284 -4.37 0.62 2.47
CA THR A 284 -3.59 -0.27 3.34
C THR A 284 -4.37 -0.70 4.58
N THR A 285 -5.07 0.22 5.21
CA THR A 285 -5.88 -0.04 6.41
C THR A 285 -7.14 -0.84 6.07
N ARG A 286 -7.86 -0.46 5.00
CA ARG A 286 -9.00 -1.18 4.42
C ARG A 286 -8.67 -2.66 4.20
N ASN A 287 -7.53 -2.94 3.56
CA ASN A 287 -7.12 -4.30 3.26
C ASN A 287 -6.66 -5.08 4.50
N SER A 288 -6.10 -4.42 5.51
CA SER A 288 -5.78 -5.06 6.78
C SER A 288 -7.05 -5.42 7.57
N MET A 289 -8.09 -4.57 7.54
CA MET A 289 -9.39 -4.87 8.16
C MET A 289 -10.05 -6.09 7.51
N SER A 290 -10.15 -6.10 6.18
CA SER A 290 -10.74 -7.21 5.43
C SER A 290 -9.92 -8.50 5.56
N GLY A 291 -8.59 -8.39 5.47
CA GLY A 291 -7.68 -9.52 5.63
C GLY A 291 -7.75 -10.17 7.01
N GLY A 292 -8.01 -9.40 8.07
CA GLY A 292 -8.23 -9.93 9.42
C GLY A 292 -9.47 -10.82 9.50
N ILE A 293 -10.59 -10.44 8.86
CA ILE A 293 -11.80 -11.26 8.80
C ILE A 293 -11.53 -12.56 8.04
N ALA A 294 -10.90 -12.47 6.86
CA ALA A 294 -10.53 -13.64 6.06
C ALA A 294 -9.59 -14.59 6.85
N ALA A 295 -8.60 -14.01 7.55
CA ALA A 295 -7.65 -14.78 8.34
C ALA A 295 -8.31 -15.55 9.48
N PHE A 296 -9.23 -14.95 10.24
CA PHE A 296 -9.88 -15.65 11.36
C PHE A 296 -10.94 -16.66 10.90
N ASN A 297 -11.44 -16.57 9.68
CA ASN A 297 -12.22 -17.67 9.09
C ASN A 297 -11.33 -18.88 8.77
N LYS A 298 -10.07 -18.64 8.37
CA LYS A 298 -9.09 -19.71 8.12
C LYS A 298 -8.49 -20.28 9.42
N TYR A 299 -8.37 -19.45 10.48
CA TYR A 299 -7.74 -19.79 11.76
C TYR A 299 -8.68 -19.48 12.94
N PRO A 300 -9.86 -20.16 13.06
CA PRO A 300 -10.86 -19.87 14.09
C PRO A 300 -10.38 -20.10 15.52
N GLU A 301 -9.40 -20.99 15.70
CA GLU A 301 -8.78 -21.25 17.00
C GLU A 301 -8.00 -20.02 17.52
N GLN A 302 -7.44 -19.20 16.62
CA GLN A 302 -6.76 -17.96 17.00
C GLN A 302 -7.78 -16.91 17.47
N LEU A 303 -8.95 -16.84 16.85
CA LEU A 303 -10.06 -15.98 17.30
C LEU A 303 -10.55 -16.40 18.68
N ALA A 304 -10.69 -17.69 18.95
CA ALA A 304 -11.08 -18.21 20.27
C ALA A 304 -10.08 -17.80 21.36
N ARG A 305 -8.78 -17.80 21.05
CA ARG A 305 -7.74 -17.37 22.01
C ARG A 305 -7.86 -15.90 22.39
N VAL A 306 -8.03 -14.98 21.41
CA VAL A 306 -8.16 -13.54 21.73
C VAL A 306 -9.46 -13.23 22.46
N LYS A 307 -10.54 -13.99 22.21
CA LYS A 307 -11.78 -13.90 23.00
C LYS A 307 -11.59 -14.27 24.45
N ALA A 308 -10.80 -15.31 24.70
CA ALA A 308 -10.47 -15.76 26.06
C ALA A 308 -9.51 -14.80 26.77
N ASP A 309 -8.59 -14.17 26.03
CA ASP A 309 -7.59 -13.25 26.57
C ASP A 309 -7.40 -12.03 25.68
N LYS A 310 -8.09 -10.95 26.00
CA LYS A 310 -8.02 -9.67 25.27
C LYS A 310 -6.65 -8.98 25.33
N SER A 311 -5.73 -9.41 26.22
CA SER A 311 -4.35 -8.88 26.27
C SER A 311 -3.54 -9.23 25.02
N LEU A 312 -3.97 -10.23 24.25
CA LEU A 312 -3.38 -10.63 22.97
C LEU A 312 -3.70 -9.67 21.81
N LEU A 313 -4.66 -8.77 21.99
CA LEU A 313 -5.17 -7.90 20.91
C LEU A 313 -4.09 -7.04 20.24
N PRO A 314 -3.13 -6.41 20.94
CA PRO A 314 -2.07 -5.65 20.27
C PRO A 314 -1.13 -6.52 19.40
N GLY A 315 -0.83 -7.74 19.85
CA GLY A 315 -0.06 -8.72 19.07
C GLY A 315 -0.83 -9.19 17.84
N MET A 316 -2.11 -9.49 18.03
CA MET A 316 -3.04 -9.88 16.97
C MET A 316 -3.12 -8.83 15.87
N VAL A 317 -3.24 -7.54 16.19
CA VAL A 317 -3.29 -6.45 15.19
C VAL A 317 -2.01 -6.43 14.35
N SER A 318 -0.84 -6.50 14.99
CA SER A 318 0.43 -6.55 14.27
C SER A 318 0.56 -7.81 13.40
N GLU A 319 0.04 -8.96 13.87
CA GLU A 319 0.05 -10.21 13.09
C GLU A 319 -0.90 -10.16 11.89
N ILE A 320 -2.06 -9.54 12.01
CA ILE A 320 -2.97 -9.30 10.88
C ILE A 320 -2.25 -8.47 9.82
N ILE A 321 -1.58 -7.37 10.20
CA ILE A 321 -0.86 -6.50 9.28
C ILE A 321 0.30 -7.25 8.59
N ARG A 322 1.06 -8.06 9.35
CA ARG A 322 2.10 -8.93 8.80
C ARG A 322 1.52 -9.94 7.79
N TRP A 323 0.46 -10.64 8.20
CA TRP A 323 -0.14 -11.73 7.42
C TRP A 323 -0.80 -11.23 6.15
N GLN A 324 -1.49 -10.08 6.21
CA GLN A 324 -2.13 -9.44 5.05
C GLN A 324 -1.10 -8.79 4.13
N SER A 325 -0.07 -8.12 4.66
CA SER A 325 0.94 -7.40 3.86
C SER A 325 0.32 -6.51 2.77
N PRO A 326 -0.46 -5.48 3.13
CA PRO A 326 -1.27 -4.73 2.16
C PRO A 326 -0.44 -3.99 1.10
N VAL A 327 0.77 -3.51 1.44
CA VAL A 327 1.76 -3.06 0.45
C VAL A 327 2.64 -4.25 0.11
N ALA A 328 2.54 -4.74 -1.12
CA ALA A 328 3.27 -5.94 -1.52
C ALA A 328 4.75 -5.64 -1.76
N HIS A 329 5.07 -4.50 -2.38
CA HIS A 329 6.44 -4.08 -2.63
C HIS A 329 6.61 -2.56 -2.61
N MET A 330 7.85 -2.14 -2.48
CA MET A 330 8.34 -0.83 -2.87
C MET A 330 9.52 -1.01 -3.81
N CYS A 331 9.78 -0.01 -4.66
CA CYS A 331 10.98 -0.01 -5.50
C CYS A 331 12.02 0.97 -4.98
N ARG A 332 13.25 0.70 -5.39
CA ARG A 332 14.41 1.58 -5.25
C ARG A 332 15.20 1.57 -6.55
N THR A 333 16.03 2.57 -6.75
CA THR A 333 17.01 2.58 -7.83
C THR A 333 18.41 2.59 -7.24
N ALA A 334 19.27 1.68 -7.70
CA ALA A 334 20.65 1.62 -7.23
C ALA A 334 21.42 2.85 -7.74
N MET A 335 22.07 3.60 -6.84
CA MET A 335 22.83 4.81 -7.18
C MET A 335 24.31 4.51 -7.46
N GLU A 336 24.75 3.28 -7.20
CA GLU A 336 26.08 2.76 -7.50
C GLU A 336 25.99 1.24 -7.71
N ASP A 337 27.08 0.62 -8.13
CA ASP A 337 27.16 -0.84 -8.20
C ASP A 337 27.18 -1.42 -6.78
N VAL A 338 26.22 -2.28 -6.45
CA VAL A 338 26.02 -2.85 -5.11
C VAL A 338 25.82 -4.36 -5.20
N GLU A 339 26.51 -5.10 -4.33
CA GLU A 339 26.27 -6.54 -4.18
C GLU A 339 25.14 -6.80 -3.16
N VAL A 340 24.12 -7.55 -3.59
CA VAL A 340 22.99 -7.98 -2.75
C VAL A 340 22.77 -9.48 -2.95
N GLY A 341 22.80 -10.26 -1.87
CA GLY A 341 22.59 -11.71 -1.92
C GLY A 341 23.53 -12.43 -2.91
N GLY A 342 24.77 -11.96 -3.07
CA GLY A 342 25.75 -12.51 -4.02
C GLY A 342 25.48 -12.16 -5.49
N LYS A 343 24.58 -11.21 -5.78
CA LYS A 343 24.33 -10.68 -7.12
C LYS A 343 24.78 -9.23 -7.21
N LEU A 344 25.44 -8.89 -8.32
CA LEU A 344 25.83 -7.50 -8.61
C LEU A 344 24.63 -6.78 -9.24
N ILE A 345 24.05 -5.86 -8.49
CA ILE A 345 23.06 -4.88 -8.96
C ILE A 345 23.84 -3.66 -9.42
N LYS A 346 23.64 -3.27 -10.66
CA LYS A 346 24.38 -2.16 -11.25
C LYS A 346 23.71 -0.83 -10.95
N LYS A 347 24.51 0.21 -11.00
CA LYS A 347 24.00 1.59 -10.96
C LYS A 347 22.88 1.78 -12.00
N TRP A 348 21.78 2.39 -11.55
CA TRP A 348 20.54 2.63 -12.28
C TRP A 348 19.62 1.42 -12.43
N ASP A 349 20.01 0.24 -11.96
CA ASP A 349 19.07 -0.88 -11.93
C ASP A 349 17.91 -0.60 -10.97
N LYS A 350 16.71 -0.99 -11.41
CA LYS A 350 15.50 -0.96 -10.59
C LYS A 350 15.45 -2.19 -9.68
N VAL A 351 15.15 -1.97 -8.42
CA VAL A 351 15.09 -3.01 -7.38
C VAL A 351 13.75 -2.99 -6.69
N ALA A 352 12.95 -4.03 -6.87
CA ALA A 352 11.71 -4.25 -6.13
C ALA A 352 12.01 -5.03 -4.84
N ILE A 353 11.73 -4.42 -3.69
CA ILE A 353 11.80 -5.05 -2.36
C ILE A 353 10.41 -5.54 -1.97
N TRP A 354 10.25 -6.87 -1.90
CA TRP A 354 8.95 -7.51 -1.75
C TRP A 354 8.58 -7.72 -0.29
N TYR A 355 7.92 -6.74 0.35
CA TYR A 355 7.48 -6.82 1.75
C TYR A 355 6.57 -8.02 2.01
N ALA A 356 5.67 -8.34 1.07
CA ALA A 356 4.81 -9.52 1.14
C ALA A 356 5.61 -10.82 1.22
N SER A 357 6.73 -10.89 0.49
CA SER A 357 7.66 -12.02 0.57
C SER A 357 8.38 -12.07 1.91
N GLY A 358 9.03 -10.98 2.33
CA GLY A 358 9.81 -10.95 3.57
C GLY A 358 8.95 -11.20 4.82
N ASN A 359 7.69 -10.77 4.81
CA ASN A 359 6.73 -11.08 5.88
C ASN A 359 6.36 -12.58 5.95
N ARG A 360 6.67 -13.36 4.93
CA ARG A 360 6.50 -14.82 4.85
C ARG A 360 7.83 -15.57 4.90
N ASP A 361 8.92 -14.88 5.22
CA ASP A 361 10.24 -15.50 5.36
C ASP A 361 10.36 -16.27 6.67
N THR A 362 10.56 -17.59 6.57
CA THR A 362 10.66 -18.48 7.73
C THR A 362 11.96 -18.31 8.51
N SER A 363 12.97 -17.65 7.95
CA SER A 363 14.20 -17.28 8.65
C SER A 363 13.94 -16.27 9.76
N MET A 364 12.99 -15.36 9.56
CA MET A 364 12.58 -14.36 10.54
C MET A 364 11.33 -14.79 11.32
N PHE A 365 10.34 -15.36 10.64
CA PHE A 365 9.05 -15.72 11.24
C PHE A 365 8.80 -17.23 11.13
N PRO A 366 9.11 -18.03 12.16
CA PRO A 366 8.79 -19.46 12.17
C PRO A 366 7.31 -19.68 11.84
N ASN A 367 6.99 -20.65 10.97
CA ASN A 367 5.64 -20.88 10.44
C ASN A 367 5.01 -19.60 9.86
N ALA A 368 5.75 -18.89 9.01
CA ALA A 368 5.41 -17.57 8.52
C ALA A 368 4.09 -17.52 7.74
N ASN A 369 3.64 -18.64 7.15
CA ASN A 369 2.37 -18.75 6.43
C ASN A 369 1.15 -18.81 7.36
N ASP A 370 1.34 -19.17 8.62
CA ASP A 370 0.26 -19.28 9.60
C ASP A 370 0.00 -17.94 10.30
N LEU A 371 -1.26 -17.70 10.67
CA LEU A 371 -1.65 -16.62 11.56
C LEU A 371 -1.41 -17.07 13.02
N ILE A 372 -0.52 -16.39 13.73
CA ILE A 372 -0.16 -16.69 15.13
C ILE A 372 -0.20 -15.39 15.93
N ILE A 373 -1.30 -15.16 16.65
CA ILE A 373 -1.62 -13.85 17.28
C ILE A 373 -0.68 -13.42 18.41
N ASP A 374 0.10 -14.34 18.96
CA ASP A 374 1.12 -14.10 19.99
C ASP A 374 2.54 -14.36 19.46
N ARG A 375 2.73 -14.20 18.15
CA ARG A 375 4.03 -14.37 17.50
C ARG A 375 5.07 -13.46 18.14
N LYS A 376 6.23 -14.03 18.48
CA LYS A 376 7.40 -13.25 18.89
C LYS A 376 7.85 -12.33 17.77
N ASP A 377 8.34 -11.18 18.14
CA ASP A 377 8.93 -10.19 17.22
C ASP A 377 8.02 -9.77 16.06
N VAL A 378 6.69 -9.99 16.18
CA VAL A 378 5.72 -9.66 15.14
C VAL A 378 5.81 -8.20 14.67
N ARG A 379 6.20 -7.27 15.55
CA ARG A 379 6.39 -5.85 15.24
C ARG A 379 7.58 -5.56 14.32
N GLN A 380 8.41 -6.56 14.04
CA GLN A 380 9.49 -6.48 13.05
C GLN A 380 8.99 -6.74 11.61
N HIS A 381 7.68 -6.94 11.40
CA HIS A 381 7.16 -7.12 10.05
C HIS A 381 7.49 -5.94 9.13
N LEU A 382 7.63 -6.24 7.83
CA LEU A 382 8.02 -5.28 6.80
C LEU A 382 6.87 -4.39 6.28
N SER A 383 5.61 -4.66 6.65
CA SER A 383 4.44 -3.95 6.11
C SER A 383 4.47 -2.44 6.32
N PHE A 384 5.19 -1.95 7.33
CA PHE A 384 5.39 -0.52 7.57
C PHE A 384 6.72 0.02 7.01
N GLY A 385 7.53 -0.82 6.37
CA GLY A 385 8.87 -0.47 5.93
C GLY A 385 9.83 -0.17 7.07
N PHE A 386 11.07 0.13 6.69
CA PHE A 386 12.16 0.55 7.57
C PHE A 386 12.82 1.84 7.04
N GLY A 387 13.82 2.34 7.75
CA GLY A 387 14.57 3.52 7.33
C GLY A 387 13.76 4.82 7.32
N ILE A 388 14.17 5.75 6.47
CA ILE A 388 13.59 7.10 6.41
C ILE A 388 12.15 7.12 5.89
N HIS A 389 11.79 6.17 5.04
CA HIS A 389 10.44 6.04 4.45
C HIS A 389 9.47 5.19 5.29
N ARG A 390 9.87 4.76 6.48
CA ARG A 390 8.97 4.00 7.35
C ARG A 390 7.60 4.67 7.45
N CYS A 391 6.53 3.88 7.39
CA CYS A 391 5.14 4.34 7.39
C CYS A 391 4.88 5.40 8.47
N LEU A 392 4.39 6.56 8.03
CA LEU A 392 4.07 7.69 8.92
C LEU A 392 2.79 7.40 9.72
N GLY A 393 1.80 6.74 9.08
CA GLY A 393 0.48 6.43 9.63
C GLY A 393 0.42 5.15 10.47
N ASN A 394 1.53 4.47 10.77
CA ASN A 394 1.53 3.16 11.43
C ASN A 394 0.71 3.12 12.72
N ARG A 395 0.82 4.17 13.55
CA ARG A 395 0.07 4.28 14.82
C ARG A 395 -1.43 4.47 14.61
N LEU A 396 -1.82 5.18 13.54
CA LEU A 396 -3.23 5.36 13.19
C LEU A 396 -3.83 4.04 12.71
N ALA A 397 -3.12 3.30 11.86
CA ALA A 397 -3.54 1.98 11.40
C ALA A 397 -3.70 0.99 12.57
N ASP A 398 -2.71 0.93 13.47
CA ASP A 398 -2.80 0.13 14.70
C ASP A 398 -4.01 0.51 15.56
N LEU A 399 -4.29 1.82 15.73
CA LEU A 399 -5.40 2.32 16.53
C LEU A 399 -6.75 1.95 15.91
N GLN A 400 -6.93 2.17 14.61
CA GLN A 400 -8.18 1.84 13.91
C GLN A 400 -8.46 0.33 13.94
N LEU A 401 -7.46 -0.50 13.64
CA LEU A 401 -7.60 -1.95 13.71
C LEU A 401 -7.89 -2.44 15.13
N LYS A 402 -7.21 -1.88 16.12
CA LYS A 402 -7.44 -2.24 17.53
C LYS A 402 -8.89 -1.95 17.92
N ILE A 403 -9.39 -0.74 17.65
CA ILE A 403 -10.76 -0.35 18.00
C ILE A 403 -11.78 -1.21 17.24
N LEU A 404 -11.59 -1.43 15.95
CA LEU A 404 -12.47 -2.30 15.16
C LEU A 404 -12.57 -3.70 15.78
N TRP A 405 -11.45 -4.31 16.14
CA TRP A 405 -11.45 -5.65 16.74
C TRP A 405 -11.99 -5.68 18.17
N GLU A 406 -11.79 -4.63 18.98
CA GLU A 406 -12.45 -4.49 20.28
C GLU A 406 -13.97 -4.54 20.13
N GLU A 407 -14.52 -3.79 19.19
CA GLU A 407 -15.96 -3.72 18.96
C GLU A 407 -16.52 -4.98 18.31
N ILE A 408 -15.79 -5.59 17.36
CA ILE A 408 -16.16 -6.91 16.79
C ILE A 408 -16.27 -7.96 17.90
N LEU A 409 -15.27 -8.05 18.76
CA LEU A 409 -15.23 -9.02 19.86
C LEU A 409 -16.32 -8.80 20.92
N ASN A 410 -16.84 -7.58 21.02
CA ASN A 410 -17.94 -7.26 21.92
C ASN A 410 -19.33 -7.57 21.32
N LYS A 411 -19.48 -7.40 19.99
CA LYS A 411 -20.79 -7.45 19.31
C LYS A 411 -21.11 -8.81 18.67
N PHE A 412 -20.08 -9.51 18.16
CA PHE A 412 -20.29 -10.69 17.32
C PHE A 412 -19.67 -11.96 17.93
N SER A 413 -20.48 -13.01 17.95
CA SER A 413 -20.00 -14.37 18.29
C SER A 413 -19.02 -14.88 17.21
N HIS A 414 -19.28 -14.59 15.94
CA HIS A 414 -18.33 -14.75 14.83
C HIS A 414 -18.81 -13.97 13.58
N ILE A 415 -17.92 -13.84 12.63
CA ILE A 415 -18.19 -13.31 11.30
C ILE A 415 -17.83 -14.42 10.31
N GLU A 416 -18.82 -14.94 9.60
CA GLU A 416 -18.70 -16.05 8.67
C GLU A 416 -18.43 -15.53 7.25
N VAL A 417 -17.38 -16.01 6.58
CA VAL A 417 -17.21 -15.78 5.13
C VAL A 417 -18.09 -16.73 4.37
N THR A 418 -19.05 -16.19 3.61
CA THR A 418 -20.15 -16.95 2.99
C THR A 418 -19.98 -17.18 1.50
N GLY A 419 -18.95 -16.61 0.87
CA GLY A 419 -18.72 -16.70 -0.57
C GLY A 419 -17.27 -16.57 -0.96
N GLU A 420 -17.02 -16.62 -2.26
CA GLU A 420 -15.69 -16.47 -2.83
C GLU A 420 -15.16 -15.03 -2.62
N GLN A 421 -13.89 -14.94 -2.27
CA GLN A 421 -13.18 -13.67 -2.13
C GLN A 421 -12.64 -13.24 -3.49
N LYS A 422 -12.76 -11.95 -3.82
CA LYS A 422 -12.09 -11.39 -5.00
C LYS A 422 -10.92 -10.51 -4.59
N PHE A 423 -9.85 -10.61 -5.36
CA PHE A 423 -8.60 -9.92 -5.09
C PHE A 423 -8.31 -8.84 -6.14
N LEU A 424 -7.62 -7.79 -5.73
CA LEU A 424 -7.18 -6.71 -6.61
C LEU A 424 -6.09 -7.23 -7.57
N SER A 425 -6.22 -6.91 -8.85
CA SER A 425 -5.19 -7.19 -9.85
C SER A 425 -4.08 -6.13 -9.78
N SER A 426 -3.30 -6.16 -8.70
CA SER A 426 -2.20 -5.21 -8.46
C SER A 426 -1.06 -5.88 -7.72
N SER A 427 0.15 -5.73 -8.27
CA SER A 427 1.38 -6.18 -7.61
C SER A 427 1.89 -5.15 -6.57
N PHE A 428 1.31 -3.95 -6.51
CA PHE A 428 1.69 -2.91 -5.56
C PHE A 428 0.87 -2.99 -4.27
N ILE A 429 -0.46 -2.99 -4.37
CA ILE A 429 -1.38 -3.16 -3.25
C ILE A 429 -1.99 -4.57 -3.28
N ARG A 430 -1.77 -5.34 -2.24
CA ARG A 430 -2.40 -6.63 -2.02
C ARG A 430 -3.75 -6.43 -1.34
N GLY A 431 -4.81 -6.41 -2.14
CA GLY A 431 -6.15 -6.02 -1.71
C GLY A 431 -7.21 -7.11 -1.91
N ILE A 432 -8.24 -7.05 -1.06
CA ILE A 432 -9.49 -7.79 -1.20
C ILE A 432 -10.55 -6.80 -1.68
N THR A 433 -11.15 -7.05 -2.85
CA THR A 433 -12.19 -6.18 -3.45
C THR A 433 -13.60 -6.61 -3.08
N GLU A 434 -13.81 -7.92 -2.87
CA GLU A 434 -15.06 -8.47 -2.36
C GLU A 434 -14.79 -9.51 -1.27
N LEU A 435 -15.50 -9.39 -0.16
CA LEU A 435 -15.49 -10.34 0.96
C LEU A 435 -16.92 -10.54 1.46
N PRO A 436 -17.68 -11.50 0.85
CA PRO A 436 -19.03 -11.80 1.29
C PRO A 436 -19.02 -12.40 2.69
N VAL A 437 -19.73 -11.78 3.61
CA VAL A 437 -19.79 -12.24 5.01
C VAL A 437 -21.19 -12.19 5.56
N LYS A 438 -21.42 -12.94 6.65
CA LYS A 438 -22.58 -12.88 7.50
C LYS A 438 -22.13 -12.71 8.94
N VAL A 439 -22.71 -11.76 9.64
CA VAL A 439 -22.43 -11.54 11.06
C VAL A 439 -23.38 -12.37 11.93
N HIS A 440 -22.86 -12.87 13.04
CA HIS A 440 -23.61 -13.59 14.06
C HIS A 440 -23.45 -12.85 15.38
N ARG A 441 -24.50 -12.14 15.82
CA ARG A 441 -24.50 -11.38 17.08
C ARG A 441 -24.52 -12.33 18.29
N TYR A 442 -24.14 -11.81 19.47
CA TYR A 442 -24.28 -12.53 20.74
C TYR A 442 -25.72 -12.64 21.18
#